data_5b2dce61942d3f6a8c210f3bc221caff
#
_entry.id   5b2dce61942d3f6a8c210f3bc221caff
#
_cell.length_a   1.000
_cell.length_b   1.000
_cell.length_c   1.000
_cell.angle_alpha   90.00
_cell.angle_beta   90.00
_cell.angle_gamma   90.00
#
_symmetry.space_group_name_H-M   'P 1'
#
loop_
_entity.id
_entity.type
_entity.pdbx_description
1 polymer ?
#
loop_
_entity_poly.entity_id
_entity_poly.type
_entity_poly.pdbx_seq_one_letter_code
_entity_poly.pdbx_strand_id
1 'polypeptide(L)'
;MRVIGLDVHRSFAVVAMIEDNAVSNGGRVELTRDAVVAFGRKLRADDEVVIEATGNTAMIVRLLRPFVQRVVDRQSTAGACDRARQDQDG
;
A
#
# COMPACT_ATOMS: atom_id res chain seq x y z
N MET A 1 -5.21 -15.27 6.55
CA MET A 1 -5.27 -13.96 5.90
C MET A 1 -3.90 -13.33 5.88
N ARG A 2 -3.54 -12.75 4.77
CA ARG A 2 -2.23 -12.14 4.60
C ARG A 2 -2.39 -10.65 4.40
N VAL A 3 -1.53 -9.86 5.04
CA VAL A 3 -1.50 -8.41 4.89
C VAL A 3 -0.22 -8.03 4.18
N ILE A 4 -0.35 -7.21 3.15
CA ILE A 4 0.77 -6.73 2.37
C ILE A 4 0.96 -5.25 2.70
N GLY A 5 2.08 -4.91 3.30
CA GLY A 5 2.42 -3.52 3.59
C GLY A 5 3.28 -2.94 2.49
N LEU A 6 2.90 -1.77 2.00
CA LEU A 6 3.66 -1.04 1.00
C LEU A 6 4.13 0.28 1.58
N ASP A 7 5.44 0.41 1.74
CA ASP A 7 6.06 1.66 2.15
C ASP A 7 6.47 2.39 0.88
N VAL A 8 5.68 3.37 0.48
CA VAL A 8 5.82 4.02 -0.83
C VAL A 8 6.80 5.17 -0.74
N HIS A 9 7.80 5.11 -1.58
CA HIS A 9 8.79 6.16 -1.76
C HIS A 9 8.51 6.88 -3.08
N ARG A 10 9.43 7.72 -3.50
CA ARG A 10 9.20 8.54 -4.69
C ARG A 10 9.04 7.71 -5.97
N SER A 11 9.88 6.71 -6.16
CA SER A 11 9.90 5.94 -7.39
C SER A 11 9.75 4.44 -7.19
N PHE A 12 9.62 3.99 -5.94
CA PHE A 12 9.48 2.57 -5.64
C PHE A 12 8.74 2.41 -4.31
N ALA A 13 8.32 1.19 -4.03
CA ALA A 13 7.72 0.83 -2.75
C ALA A 13 8.43 -0.40 -2.19
N VAL A 14 8.61 -0.42 -0.88
CA VAL A 14 9.16 -1.57 -0.19
C VAL A 14 8.00 -2.42 0.32
N VAL A 15 8.09 -3.72 0.08
CA VAL A 15 7.01 -4.65 0.37
C VAL A 15 7.32 -5.44 1.64
N ALA A 16 6.38 -5.46 2.57
CA ALA A 16 6.44 -6.33 3.74
C ALA A 16 5.20 -7.21 3.72
N MET A 17 5.40 -8.50 3.96
CA MET A 17 4.28 -9.45 4.02
C MET A 17 4.10 -9.93 5.44
N ILE A 18 2.87 -9.89 5.92
CA ILE A 18 2.55 -10.28 7.29
C ILE A 18 1.53 -11.41 7.22
N GLU A 19 1.93 -12.57 7.71
CA GLU A 19 1.07 -13.74 7.72
C GLU A 19 1.33 -14.51 9.00
N ASP A 20 0.27 -14.83 9.74
CA ASP A 20 0.38 -15.60 10.99
C ASP A 20 1.34 -14.95 11.99
N ASN A 21 1.28 -13.63 12.09
CA ASN A 21 2.11 -12.82 12.98
C ASN A 21 3.59 -12.84 12.61
N ALA A 22 3.93 -13.39 11.47
CA ALA A 22 5.31 -13.37 10.97
C ALA A 22 5.44 -12.33 9.87
N VAL A 23 6.49 -11.52 9.96
CA VAL A 23 6.77 -10.50 8.96
C VAL A 23 7.91 -10.98 8.09
N SER A 24 7.71 -10.92 6.78
CA SER A 24 8.76 -11.28 5.84
C SER A 24 8.96 -10.15 4.83
N ASN A 25 10.15 -10.11 4.25
CA ASN A 25 10.50 -9.11 3.27
C ASN A 25 10.01 -9.55 1.91
N GLY A 26 9.17 -8.73 1.29
CA GLY A 26 8.63 -9.01 -0.03
C GLY A 26 9.38 -8.34 -1.18
N GLY A 27 10.50 -7.67 -0.88
CA GLY A 27 11.25 -6.99 -1.91
C GLY A 27 10.78 -5.58 -2.14
N ARG A 28 10.97 -5.10 -3.36
CA ARG A 28 10.52 -3.76 -3.71
C ARG A 28 9.88 -3.78 -5.10
N VAL A 29 9.01 -2.82 -5.33
CA VAL A 29 8.26 -2.68 -6.57
C VAL A 29 8.48 -1.27 -7.10
N GLU A 30 8.83 -1.16 -8.37
CA GLU A 30 8.93 0.14 -8.98
C GLU A 30 7.54 0.72 -9.21
N LEU A 31 7.43 2.04 -9.11
CA LEU A 31 6.12 2.70 -9.22
C LEU A 31 5.81 3.04 -10.66
N THR A 32 5.92 2.06 -11.54
CA THR A 32 5.42 2.14 -12.90
C THR A 32 4.16 1.31 -13.00
N ARG A 33 3.32 1.65 -13.96
CA ARG A 33 2.07 0.92 -14.15
C ARG A 33 2.33 -0.58 -14.34
N ASP A 34 3.29 -0.92 -15.19
CA ASP A 34 3.56 -2.32 -15.51
C ASP A 34 4.08 -3.09 -14.29
N ALA A 35 4.98 -2.47 -13.52
CA ALA A 35 5.53 -3.12 -12.33
C ALA A 35 4.47 -3.31 -11.26
N VAL A 36 3.61 -2.32 -11.06
CA VAL A 36 2.54 -2.41 -10.06
C VAL A 36 1.53 -3.47 -10.45
N VAL A 37 1.16 -3.54 -11.72
CA VAL A 37 0.23 -4.57 -12.19
C VAL A 37 0.85 -5.95 -12.05
N ALA A 38 2.12 -6.11 -12.42
CA ALA A 38 2.80 -7.39 -12.28
C ALA A 38 2.85 -7.82 -10.82
N PHE A 39 3.08 -6.89 -9.92
CA PHE A 39 3.05 -7.16 -8.49
C PHE A 39 1.66 -7.61 -8.05
N GLY A 40 0.62 -6.90 -8.51
CA GLY A 40 -0.76 -7.23 -8.16
C GLY A 40 -1.14 -8.64 -8.57
N ARG A 41 -0.64 -9.11 -9.70
CA ARG A 41 -0.94 -10.45 -10.18
C ARG A 41 -0.36 -11.56 -9.31
N LYS A 42 0.63 -11.23 -8.49
CA LYS A 42 1.22 -12.19 -7.57
C LYS A 42 0.46 -12.26 -6.24
N LEU A 43 -0.46 -11.34 -6.01
CA LEU A 43 -1.21 -11.29 -4.77
C LEU A 43 -2.40 -12.25 -4.84
N ARG A 44 -2.92 -12.59 -3.66
CA ARG A 44 -4.08 -13.46 -3.55
C ARG A 44 -5.33 -12.60 -3.45
N ALA A 45 -6.45 -13.16 -3.91
CA ALA A 45 -7.71 -12.43 -3.89
C ALA A 45 -8.15 -12.05 -2.47
N ASP A 46 -7.73 -12.83 -1.46
CA ASP A 46 -8.08 -12.57 -0.07
C ASP A 46 -7.02 -11.75 0.67
N ASP A 47 -5.99 -11.28 -0.04
CA ASP A 47 -4.99 -10.41 0.58
C ASP A 47 -5.58 -9.04 0.89
N GLU A 48 -4.98 -8.41 1.89
CA GLU A 48 -5.29 -7.04 2.24
C GLU A 48 -4.01 -6.22 2.06
N VAL A 49 -4.09 -5.11 1.35
CA VAL A 49 -2.94 -4.26 1.09
C VAL A 49 -3.09 -2.97 1.89
N VAL A 50 -2.04 -2.63 2.64
CA VAL A 50 -1.97 -1.38 3.39
C VAL A 50 -0.85 -0.55 2.79
N ILE A 51 -1.19 0.65 2.35
CA ILE A 51 -0.24 1.54 1.70
C ILE A 51 0.06 2.69 2.64
N GLU A 52 1.35 2.93 2.89
CA GLU A 52 1.80 4.10 3.64
C GLU A 52 2.66 4.97 2.74
N ALA A 53 2.30 6.23 2.63
CA ALA A 53 2.98 7.16 1.76
C ALA A 53 2.72 8.59 2.19
N THR A 54 3.60 9.48 1.75
CA THR A 54 3.41 10.92 1.98
C THR A 54 2.86 11.63 0.74
N GLY A 55 2.78 10.92 -0.38
CA GLY A 55 2.36 11.51 -1.65
C GLY A 55 1.10 10.88 -2.19
N ASN A 56 0.89 11.08 -3.48
CA ASN A 56 -0.30 10.60 -4.15
C ASN A 56 -0.16 9.12 -4.48
N THR A 57 -1.08 8.32 -3.96
CA THR A 57 -1.09 6.87 -4.15
C THR A 57 -2.27 6.41 -5.00
N ALA A 58 -2.99 7.33 -5.63
CA ALA A 58 -4.22 7.00 -6.35
C ALA A 58 -3.98 5.94 -7.44
N MET A 59 -2.86 6.05 -8.16
CA MET A 59 -2.53 5.09 -9.20
C MET A 59 -2.37 3.69 -8.61
N ILE A 60 -1.63 3.59 -7.49
CA ILE A 60 -1.35 2.30 -6.86
C ILE A 60 -2.65 1.66 -6.38
N VAL A 61 -3.49 2.44 -5.70
CA VAL A 61 -4.77 1.96 -5.21
C VAL A 61 -5.62 1.44 -6.37
N ARG A 62 -5.70 2.22 -7.43
CA ARG A 62 -6.52 1.87 -8.59
C ARG A 62 -6.05 0.59 -9.26
N LEU A 63 -4.72 0.44 -9.39
CA LEU A 63 -4.16 -0.72 -10.09
C LEU A 63 -4.22 -1.99 -9.24
N LEU A 64 -4.13 -1.89 -7.93
CA LEU A 64 -4.12 -3.05 -7.05
C LEU A 64 -5.51 -3.52 -6.63
N ARG A 65 -6.48 -2.62 -6.61
CA ARG A 65 -7.81 -2.94 -6.11
C ARG A 65 -8.45 -4.17 -6.76
N PRO A 66 -8.34 -4.38 -8.08
CA PRO A 66 -8.96 -5.55 -8.69
C PRO A 66 -8.36 -6.89 -8.29
N PHE A 67 -7.15 -6.88 -7.71
CA PHE A 67 -6.43 -8.11 -7.42
C PHE A 67 -6.59 -8.60 -5.99
N VAL A 68 -7.07 -7.73 -5.09
CA VAL A 68 -7.08 -8.04 -3.67
C VAL A 68 -8.44 -7.71 -3.06
N GLN A 69 -8.67 -8.24 -1.89
CA GLN A 69 -9.92 -8.04 -1.18
C GLN A 69 -10.09 -6.60 -0.74
N ARG A 70 -9.00 -5.97 -0.29
CA ARG A 70 -9.08 -4.65 0.30
C ARG A 70 -7.77 -3.90 0.14
N VAL A 71 -7.86 -2.62 -0.17
CA VAL A 71 -6.71 -1.71 -0.19
C VAL A 71 -6.99 -0.59 0.79
N VAL A 72 -6.07 -0.41 1.75
CA VAL A 72 -6.16 0.67 2.73
C VAL A 72 -5.03 1.64 2.43
N ASP A 73 -5.38 2.90 2.22
CA ASP A 73 -4.41 3.96 1.95
C ASP A 73 -4.24 4.79 3.22
N ARG A 74 -3.11 4.61 3.89
CA ARG A 74 -2.79 5.34 5.11
C ARG A 74 -1.72 6.37 4.78
N GLN A 75 -2.12 7.61 4.72
CA GLN A 75 -1.16 8.67 4.46
C GLN A 75 -0.38 8.98 5.71
N SER A 76 0.93 8.99 5.57
CA SER A 76 1.79 9.43 6.65
C SER A 76 1.67 10.95 6.73
N THR A 77 1.07 11.43 7.79
CA THR A 77 0.93 12.86 8.00
C THR A 77 2.01 13.31 8.94
N ALA A 78 3.23 13.20 8.49
CA ALA A 78 4.32 13.70 9.30
C ALA A 78 4.01 15.13 9.66
N GLY A 79 3.45 15.35 10.81
CA GLY A 79 3.01 16.67 11.24
C GLY A 79 1.57 16.85 10.89
N ALA A 80 0.81 16.43 10.66
CA ALA A 80 -0.51 16.84 10.36
C ALA A 80 -1.57 16.51 11.33
N CYS A 81 -1.19 16.69 11.21
CA CYS A 81 -1.90 16.58 11.58
C CYS A 81 -2.78 16.75 11.78
N ASP A 82 -2.92 16.85 11.87
CA ASP A 82 -3.70 16.65 11.78
C ASP A 82 -4.63 16.86 11.67
N ARG A 83 -4.89 17.15 12.02
CA ARG A 83 -5.77 16.97 11.70
C ARG A 83 -6.61 16.85 11.53
N ALA A 84 -6.61 17.18 11.81
CA ALA A 84 -7.27 16.60 11.38
C ALA A 84 -7.92 16.58 11.13
N ARG A 85 -7.82 17.11 11.60
CA ARG A 85 -8.31 16.68 11.13
C ARG A 85 -8.95 16.39 10.78
N GLN A 86 -8.99 16.88 11.11
CA GLN A 86 -9.42 16.28 10.56
C GLN A 86 -9.98 16.00 10.11
N ASP A 87 -9.94 16.70 10.48
CA ASP A 87 -10.42 16.13 9.89
C ASP A 87 -10.85 16.07 9.39
N GLN A 88 -10.92 16.60 9.67
CA GLN A 88 -11.20 16.24 9.06
C GLN A 88 -11.53 16.06 8.50
N ASP A 89 -11.44 16.84 8.87
CA ASP A 89 -11.59 16.34 8.25
C ASP A 89 -11.84 16.15 7.87
N GLY A 90 -11.77 16.80 8.48
CA GLY A 90 -11.96 16.31 7.92
C GLY A 90 -12.14 16.18 7.70
#